data_e54d421be3d66cc42dab4028a3c9394d
#
_entry.id   e54d421be3d66cc42dab4028a3c9394d
#
_cell.length_a   1.000
_cell.length_b   1.000
_cell.length_c   1.000
_cell.angle_alpha   90.00
_cell.angle_beta   90.00
_cell.angle_gamma   90.00
#
_symmetry.space_group_name_H-M   'P 1'
#
loop_
_entity.id
_entity.type
_entity.pdbx_description
1 polymer ?
#
loop_
_entity_poly.entity_id
_entity_poly.type
_entity_poly.pdbx_seq_one_letter_code
_entity_poly.pdbx_strand_id
1 'polypeptide(L)'
;MSEEPPFENIAIVGFGLIGGSIALAIRERWPSIRITAVDRPPVLAHAAGSGAIDRAAKSVADLSGIDLLILAAPVEQNVRLLREATAIVGDGGLVTDVGGTKRDIVNAACALSGARSAFVGGHPIGGAEQGGFAFARADLFRGRPWILTPDGSTPQEAIDRLTGFIKSLGARPTTMGADEHDRLMAFLSHLPQLTISALMEVVGEATSPSGLRLAGRGLVDSTRLASSPADVWREVCASNAGDIGVALDLLIARLQQLRAGLADAETVDAVFGRAAHWRAELMKGHE
;
A
#
# COMPACT_ATOMS: atom_id res chain seq x y z
N MET A 1 -0.82 -31.12 2.21
CA MET A 1 0.27 -31.01 3.18
C MET A 1 0.36 -29.56 3.57
N SER A 2 0.16 -29.21 4.85
CA SER A 2 0.36 -27.83 5.33
C SER A 2 1.87 -27.59 5.32
N GLU A 3 2.35 -26.74 4.42
CA GLU A 3 3.71 -26.22 4.51
C GLU A 3 3.90 -25.58 5.90
N GLU A 4 5.03 -25.88 6.54
CA GLU A 4 5.39 -25.27 7.81
C GLU A 4 5.42 -23.74 7.65
N PRO A 5 4.91 -22.99 8.64
CA PRO A 5 4.92 -21.54 8.56
C PRO A 5 6.37 -21.03 8.61
N PRO A 6 6.75 -20.07 7.76
CA PRO A 6 8.11 -19.53 7.77
C PRO A 6 8.40 -18.66 9.02
N PHE A 7 7.38 -18.30 9.79
CA PHE A 7 7.45 -17.53 11.03
C PHE A 7 6.43 -18.08 12.03
N GLU A 8 6.79 -18.16 13.31
CA GLU A 8 5.92 -18.70 14.38
C GLU A 8 5.30 -17.58 15.23
N ASN A 9 6.02 -16.48 15.41
CA ASN A 9 5.64 -15.35 16.27
C ASN A 9 5.67 -14.06 15.45
N ILE A 10 4.50 -13.58 15.07
CA ILE A 10 4.36 -12.39 14.23
C ILE A 10 3.81 -11.24 15.05
N ALA A 11 4.45 -10.08 14.94
CA ALA A 11 3.90 -8.82 15.46
C ALA A 11 3.42 -7.94 14.31
N ILE A 12 2.25 -7.29 14.50
CA ILE A 12 1.67 -6.35 13.54
C ILE A 12 1.44 -5.02 14.26
N VAL A 13 2.11 -3.98 13.80
CA VAL A 13 1.99 -2.61 14.31
C VAL A 13 1.13 -1.79 13.36
N GLY A 14 -0.03 -1.34 13.82
CA GLY A 14 -1.10 -0.80 12.97
C GLY A 14 -2.06 -1.91 12.53
N PHE A 15 -3.23 -1.95 13.17
CA PHE A 15 -4.23 -3.00 12.96
C PHE A 15 -5.48 -2.45 12.25
N GLY A 16 -5.23 -1.71 11.16
CA GLY A 16 -6.25 -1.19 10.25
C GLY A 16 -6.71 -2.23 9.22
N LEU A 17 -7.10 -1.75 8.03
CA LEU A 17 -7.49 -2.62 6.92
C LEU A 17 -6.37 -3.59 6.53
N ILE A 18 -5.16 -3.10 6.29
CA ILE A 18 -4.05 -3.92 5.77
C ILE A 18 -3.51 -4.86 6.86
N GLY A 19 -3.13 -4.33 8.03
CA GLY A 19 -2.61 -5.16 9.13
C GLY A 19 -3.62 -6.19 9.61
N GLY A 20 -4.89 -5.82 9.70
CA GLY A 20 -5.97 -6.75 10.04
C GLY A 20 -6.19 -7.82 8.97
N SER A 21 -6.14 -7.47 7.69
CA SER A 21 -6.28 -8.45 6.60
C SER A 21 -5.12 -9.43 6.55
N ILE A 22 -3.89 -8.98 6.86
CA ILE A 22 -2.74 -9.87 7.01
C ILE A 22 -2.97 -10.86 8.16
N ALA A 23 -3.42 -10.38 9.32
CA ALA A 23 -3.71 -11.25 10.46
C ALA A 23 -4.78 -12.29 10.13
N LEU A 24 -5.87 -11.89 9.48
CA LEU A 24 -6.94 -12.82 9.06
C LEU A 24 -6.44 -13.84 8.03
N ALA A 25 -5.63 -13.44 7.06
CA ALA A 25 -5.03 -14.33 6.07
C ALA A 25 -4.08 -15.35 6.73
N ILE A 26 -3.28 -14.91 7.74
CA ILE A 26 -2.44 -15.79 8.54
C ILE A 26 -3.30 -16.82 9.30
N ARG A 27 -4.38 -16.37 9.96
CA ARG A 27 -5.29 -17.26 10.69
C ARG A 27 -5.94 -18.32 9.80
N GLU A 28 -6.33 -17.93 8.60
CA GLU A 28 -6.91 -18.87 7.63
C GLU A 28 -5.87 -19.92 7.19
N ARG A 29 -4.62 -19.51 6.98
CA ARG A 29 -3.56 -20.39 6.45
C ARG A 29 -2.87 -21.22 7.52
N TRP A 30 -2.56 -20.60 8.68
CA TRP A 30 -1.81 -21.18 9.79
C TRP A 30 -2.42 -20.79 11.15
N PRO A 31 -3.46 -21.50 11.62
CA PRO A 31 -4.16 -21.13 12.87
C PRO A 31 -3.28 -21.13 14.13
N SER A 32 -2.16 -21.85 14.11
CA SER A 32 -1.24 -22.01 15.26
C SER A 32 -0.23 -20.87 15.41
N ILE A 33 -0.05 -19.99 14.41
CA ILE A 33 0.88 -18.87 14.51
C ILE A 33 0.41 -17.90 15.61
N ARG A 34 1.34 -17.45 16.43
CA ARG A 34 1.06 -16.43 17.45
C ARG A 34 1.12 -15.05 16.84
N ILE A 35 0.03 -14.30 16.95
CA ILE A 35 -0.08 -12.93 16.46
C ILE A 35 -0.22 -11.95 17.63
N THR A 36 0.75 -11.05 17.76
CA THR A 36 0.68 -9.92 18.69
C THR A 36 0.40 -8.64 17.90
N ALA A 37 -0.60 -7.87 18.30
CA ALA A 37 -0.93 -6.58 17.66
C ALA A 37 -0.59 -5.40 18.56
N VAL A 38 -0.15 -4.30 17.93
CA VAL A 38 0.05 -2.98 18.54
C VAL A 38 -0.84 -1.99 17.81
N ASP A 39 -1.83 -1.41 18.49
CA ASP A 39 -2.71 -0.35 18.00
C ASP A 39 -3.43 0.32 19.19
N ARG A 40 -4.34 1.24 18.92
CA ARG A 40 -5.20 1.86 19.93
C ARG A 40 -6.11 0.83 20.61
N PRO A 41 -6.40 0.99 21.91
CA PRO A 41 -7.17 0.00 22.67
C PRO A 41 -8.50 -0.43 22.06
N PRO A 42 -9.34 0.45 21.46
CA PRO A 42 -10.59 0.03 20.84
C PRO A 42 -10.40 -0.90 19.65
N VAL A 43 -9.34 -0.68 18.83
CA VAL A 43 -9.00 -1.55 17.68
C VAL A 43 -8.55 -2.92 18.17
N LEU A 44 -7.68 -2.95 19.19
CA LEU A 44 -7.17 -4.19 19.78
C LEU A 44 -8.27 -5.02 20.44
N ALA A 45 -9.23 -4.37 21.12
CA ALA A 45 -10.39 -5.05 21.71
C ALA A 45 -11.25 -5.73 20.63
N HIS A 46 -11.50 -5.07 19.51
CA HIS A 46 -12.24 -5.64 18.37
C HIS A 46 -11.47 -6.81 17.75
N ALA A 47 -10.16 -6.65 17.52
CA ALA A 47 -9.30 -7.69 16.96
C ALA A 47 -9.24 -8.94 17.85
N ALA A 48 -9.11 -8.77 19.16
CA ALA A 48 -9.12 -9.88 20.12
C ALA A 48 -10.49 -10.59 20.14
N GLY A 49 -11.59 -9.83 20.15
CA GLY A 49 -12.95 -10.38 20.12
C GLY A 49 -13.28 -11.18 18.86
N SER A 50 -12.61 -10.89 17.73
CA SER A 50 -12.76 -11.63 16.48
C SER A 50 -11.84 -12.86 16.37
N GLY A 51 -10.91 -13.09 17.30
CA GLY A 51 -9.91 -14.14 17.24
C GLY A 51 -8.76 -13.87 16.25
N ALA A 52 -8.64 -12.63 15.73
CA ALA A 52 -7.57 -12.28 14.78
C ALA A 52 -6.19 -12.24 15.44
N ILE A 53 -6.11 -11.97 16.75
CA ILE A 53 -4.88 -11.86 17.52
C ILE A 53 -4.91 -12.71 18.78
N ASP A 54 -3.73 -13.13 19.26
CA ASP A 54 -3.58 -13.84 20.54
C ASP A 54 -3.22 -12.87 21.67
N ARG A 55 -2.49 -11.79 21.34
CA ARG A 55 -2.00 -10.82 22.32
C ARG A 55 -2.13 -9.40 21.79
N ALA A 56 -2.53 -8.49 22.68
CA ALA A 56 -2.45 -7.06 22.49
C ALA A 56 -1.24 -6.50 23.26
N ALA A 57 -0.41 -5.68 22.62
CA ALA A 57 0.68 -4.95 23.24
C ALA A 57 0.43 -3.44 23.15
N LYS A 58 0.93 -2.67 24.13
CA LYS A 58 0.70 -1.22 24.19
C LYS A 58 1.65 -0.44 23.25
N SER A 59 2.85 -0.99 23.03
CA SER A 59 3.90 -0.38 22.21
C SER A 59 4.81 -1.45 21.61
N VAL A 60 5.68 -1.05 20.69
CA VAL A 60 6.72 -1.92 20.13
C VAL A 60 7.67 -2.40 21.23
N ALA A 61 7.98 -1.57 22.24
CA ALA A 61 8.84 -1.92 23.38
C ALA A 61 8.33 -3.11 24.23
N ASP A 62 7.02 -3.38 24.19
CA ASP A 62 6.42 -4.51 24.93
C ASP A 62 6.47 -5.85 24.17
N LEU A 63 7.03 -5.86 22.96
CA LEU A 63 7.19 -7.05 22.13
C LEU A 63 8.43 -7.85 22.54
N SER A 64 8.37 -9.16 22.41
CA SER A 64 9.50 -10.05 22.66
C SER A 64 9.34 -11.37 21.93
N GLY A 65 10.46 -11.98 21.49
CA GLY A 65 10.45 -13.28 20.82
C GLY A 65 9.70 -13.24 19.47
N ILE A 66 9.85 -12.17 18.72
CA ILE A 66 9.19 -11.95 17.43
C ILE A 66 10.13 -12.36 16.29
N ASP A 67 9.61 -13.18 15.37
CA ASP A 67 10.34 -13.66 14.19
C ASP A 67 10.09 -12.75 12.97
N LEU A 68 8.86 -12.21 12.87
CA LEU A 68 8.46 -11.25 11.84
C LEU A 68 7.71 -10.09 12.48
N LEU A 69 8.17 -8.87 12.25
CA LEU A 69 7.46 -7.65 12.62
C LEU A 69 6.99 -6.92 11.37
N ILE A 70 5.70 -6.65 11.29
CA ILE A 70 5.05 -5.98 10.16
C ILE A 70 4.61 -4.58 10.60
N LEU A 71 5.20 -3.54 10.03
CA LEU A 71 4.83 -2.15 10.23
C LEU A 71 3.70 -1.77 9.27
N ALA A 72 2.48 -1.73 9.77
CA ALA A 72 1.25 -1.43 9.02
C ALA A 72 0.56 -0.14 9.51
N ALA A 73 1.28 0.71 10.21
CA ALA A 73 0.88 2.07 10.58
C ALA A 73 1.12 3.04 9.40
N PRO A 74 0.75 4.32 9.51
CA PRO A 74 1.12 5.36 8.56
C PRO A 74 2.63 5.40 8.27
N VAL A 75 3.02 5.78 7.04
CA VAL A 75 4.43 5.69 6.57
C VAL A 75 5.39 6.44 7.48
N GLU A 76 5.06 7.67 7.87
CA GLU A 76 5.89 8.48 8.76
C GLU A 76 6.07 7.81 10.14
N GLN A 77 5.02 7.21 10.66
CA GLN A 77 5.07 6.47 11.92
C GLN A 77 5.92 5.19 11.79
N ASN A 78 5.81 4.47 10.67
CA ASN A 78 6.63 3.29 10.40
C ASN A 78 8.12 3.64 10.38
N VAL A 79 8.50 4.76 9.74
CA VAL A 79 9.88 5.26 9.72
C VAL A 79 10.38 5.57 11.14
N ARG A 80 9.55 6.21 11.98
CA ARG A 80 9.91 6.50 13.38
C ARG A 80 10.11 5.24 14.22
N LEU A 81 9.29 4.22 14.00
CA LEU A 81 9.33 2.98 14.77
C LEU A 81 10.41 2.00 14.31
N LEU A 82 10.97 2.20 13.11
CA LEU A 82 11.85 1.23 12.47
C LEU A 82 13.07 0.85 13.31
N ARG A 83 13.73 1.83 13.94
CA ARG A 83 14.89 1.58 14.82
C ARG A 83 14.52 0.67 16.00
N GLU A 84 13.41 0.93 16.65
CA GLU A 84 12.92 0.13 17.77
C GLU A 84 12.49 -1.26 17.31
N ALA A 85 11.78 -1.34 16.17
CA ALA A 85 11.34 -2.58 15.58
C ALA A 85 12.52 -3.53 15.24
N THR A 86 13.56 -3.00 14.59
CA THR A 86 14.76 -3.79 14.24
C THR A 86 15.58 -4.22 15.45
N ALA A 87 15.54 -3.47 16.56
CA ALA A 87 16.22 -3.85 17.80
C ALA A 87 15.50 -4.97 18.57
N ILE A 88 14.17 -5.00 18.51
CA ILE A 88 13.34 -5.99 19.24
C ILE A 88 13.26 -7.34 18.53
N VAL A 89 13.26 -7.33 17.20
CA VAL A 89 13.26 -8.54 16.37
C VAL A 89 14.63 -9.13 16.44
N GLY A 90 15.38 -9.46 17.11
CA GLY A 90 16.69 -10.07 17.28
C GLY A 90 17.35 -10.67 16.03
N ASP A 91 18.39 -11.44 16.25
CA ASP A 91 19.19 -12.06 15.20
C ASP A 91 18.38 -13.08 14.41
N GLY A 92 18.46 -13.00 13.07
CA GLY A 92 17.74 -13.89 12.15
C GLY A 92 16.26 -13.61 11.98
N GLY A 93 15.71 -12.63 12.69
CA GLY A 93 14.34 -12.16 12.48
C GLY A 93 14.22 -11.13 11.36
N LEU A 94 13.01 -10.80 10.99
CA LEU A 94 12.69 -9.94 9.84
C LEU A 94 11.73 -8.82 10.23
N VAL A 95 12.02 -7.62 9.76
CA VAL A 95 11.09 -6.48 9.79
C VAL A 95 10.66 -6.16 8.36
N THR A 96 9.39 -5.92 8.16
CA THR A 96 8.84 -5.42 6.89
C THR A 96 7.81 -4.34 7.15
N ASP A 97 7.48 -3.56 6.14
CA ASP A 97 6.36 -2.62 6.18
C ASP A 97 5.34 -2.91 5.07
N VAL A 98 4.22 -2.18 5.07
CA VAL A 98 3.18 -2.26 4.05
C VAL A 98 2.78 -0.88 3.51
N GLY A 99 3.62 0.12 3.68
CA GLY A 99 3.36 1.50 3.26
C GLY A 99 3.24 1.67 1.75
N GLY A 100 2.49 2.70 1.32
CA GLY A 100 2.28 3.01 -0.10
C GLY A 100 3.46 3.68 -0.79
N THR A 101 4.47 4.17 -0.05
CA THR A 101 5.74 4.73 -0.53
C THR A 101 6.90 4.02 0.14
N LYS A 102 8.03 3.91 -0.55
CA LYS A 102 9.15 3.04 -0.12
C LYS A 102 10.45 3.76 0.13
N ARG A 103 10.73 4.87 -0.57
CA ARG A 103 12.03 5.55 -0.52
C ARG A 103 12.43 5.91 0.91
N ASP A 104 11.55 6.56 1.65
CA ASP A 104 11.87 7.08 2.99
C ASP A 104 12.16 5.96 3.98
N ILE A 105 11.35 4.90 3.99
CA ILE A 105 11.53 3.81 4.95
C ILE A 105 12.75 2.95 4.62
N VAL A 106 13.02 2.70 3.33
CA VAL A 106 14.22 1.96 2.90
C VAL A 106 15.48 2.76 3.22
N ASN A 107 15.49 4.06 2.92
CA ASN A 107 16.62 4.93 3.30
C ASN A 107 16.84 4.98 4.81
N ALA A 108 15.78 5.04 5.60
CA ALA A 108 15.87 4.96 7.05
C ALA A 108 16.44 3.63 7.52
N ALA A 109 16.06 2.52 6.88
CA ALA A 109 16.61 1.19 7.18
C ALA A 109 18.12 1.10 6.85
N CYS A 110 18.53 1.57 5.68
CA CYS A 110 19.94 1.62 5.26
C CYS A 110 20.81 2.45 6.24
N ALA A 111 20.22 3.48 6.86
CA ALA A 111 20.93 4.31 7.84
C ALA A 111 21.10 3.65 9.23
N LEU A 112 20.46 2.50 9.49
CA LEU A 112 20.57 1.78 10.76
C LEU A 112 21.83 0.91 10.79
N SER A 113 22.93 1.48 11.30
CA SER A 113 24.14 0.70 11.54
C SER A 113 23.94 -0.29 12.71
N GLY A 114 24.38 -1.54 12.53
CA GLY A 114 24.35 -2.56 13.57
C GLY A 114 22.95 -3.15 13.86
N ALA A 115 22.01 -3.02 12.93
CA ALA A 115 20.73 -3.72 13.03
C ALA A 115 20.96 -5.24 13.07
N ARG A 116 20.30 -5.92 14.01
CA ARG A 116 20.41 -7.37 14.22
C ARG A 116 19.44 -8.17 13.36
N SER A 117 18.35 -7.54 12.93
CA SER A 117 17.34 -8.10 12.03
C SER A 117 17.45 -7.51 10.63
N ALA A 118 17.08 -8.29 9.63
CA ALA A 118 16.94 -7.80 8.27
C ALA A 118 15.68 -6.91 8.12
N PHE A 119 15.73 -5.92 7.23
CA PHE A 119 14.57 -5.17 6.79
C PHE A 119 14.32 -5.40 5.30
N VAL A 120 13.07 -5.63 4.92
CA VAL A 120 12.61 -5.68 3.53
C VAL A 120 11.38 -4.79 3.41
N GLY A 121 11.46 -3.71 2.67
CA GLY A 121 10.29 -2.87 2.40
C GLY A 121 9.23 -3.67 1.64
N GLY A 122 7.96 -3.44 1.95
CA GLY A 122 6.84 -4.10 1.33
C GLY A 122 5.71 -3.14 0.98
N HIS A 123 4.97 -3.45 -0.10
CA HIS A 123 3.75 -2.72 -0.47
C HIS A 123 2.76 -3.69 -1.13
N PRO A 124 1.74 -4.18 -0.41
CA PRO A 124 0.63 -4.92 -1.01
C PRO A 124 -0.21 -3.98 -1.89
N ILE A 125 -0.34 -4.31 -3.18
CA ILE A 125 -1.20 -3.55 -4.10
C ILE A 125 -2.64 -4.01 -3.91
N GLY A 126 -3.22 -3.58 -2.83
CA GLY A 126 -4.58 -3.95 -2.42
C GLY A 126 -5.14 -2.94 -1.44
N GLY A 127 -6.40 -2.61 -1.60
CA GLY A 127 -7.11 -1.68 -0.74
C GLY A 127 -8.61 -1.88 -0.85
N ALA A 128 -9.34 -1.16 -0.02
CA ALA A 128 -10.79 -1.03 -0.09
C ALA A 128 -11.17 0.45 0.00
N GLU A 129 -12.40 0.78 -0.33
CA GLU A 129 -12.93 2.15 -0.27
C GLU A 129 -12.98 2.69 1.17
N GLN A 130 -13.06 1.79 2.14
CA GLN A 130 -13.13 2.11 3.55
C GLN A 130 -11.95 1.50 4.30
N GLY A 131 -11.42 2.26 5.27
CA GLY A 131 -10.32 1.86 6.12
C GLY A 131 -10.78 1.26 7.46
N GLY A 132 -9.82 0.77 8.25
CA GLY A 132 -10.05 0.21 9.57
C GLY A 132 -10.24 -1.30 9.59
N PHE A 133 -10.10 -1.89 10.78
CA PHE A 133 -10.18 -3.34 10.98
C PHE A 133 -11.55 -3.94 10.63
N ALA A 134 -12.62 -3.17 10.77
CA ALA A 134 -13.98 -3.62 10.44
C ALA A 134 -14.15 -4.01 8.96
N PHE A 135 -13.28 -3.53 8.08
CA PHE A 135 -13.29 -3.84 6.64
C PHE A 135 -12.16 -4.81 6.24
N ALA A 136 -11.39 -5.30 7.22
CA ALA A 136 -10.34 -6.28 6.98
C ALA A 136 -10.93 -7.63 6.53
N ARG A 137 -10.23 -8.30 5.60
CA ARG A 137 -10.66 -9.61 5.09
C ARG A 137 -9.44 -10.44 4.68
N ALA A 138 -9.50 -11.74 4.87
CA ALA A 138 -8.40 -12.66 4.62
C ALA A 138 -8.00 -12.78 3.15
N ASP A 139 -8.94 -12.56 2.23
CA ASP A 139 -8.73 -12.67 0.79
C ASP A 139 -8.26 -11.38 0.10
N LEU A 140 -7.98 -10.30 0.87
CA LEU A 140 -7.64 -8.97 0.33
C LEU A 140 -6.48 -9.02 -0.67
N PHE A 141 -5.52 -9.91 -0.44
CA PHE A 141 -4.26 -9.98 -1.23
C PHE A 141 -4.28 -11.08 -2.30
N ARG A 142 -5.30 -11.94 -2.34
CA ARG A 142 -5.35 -13.09 -3.27
C ARG A 142 -5.27 -12.65 -4.72
N GLY A 143 -4.26 -13.17 -5.43
CA GLY A 143 -3.98 -12.85 -6.83
C GLY A 143 -3.47 -11.43 -7.09
N ARG A 144 -3.23 -10.63 -6.04
CA ARG A 144 -2.77 -9.25 -6.17
C ARG A 144 -1.25 -9.13 -6.09
N PRO A 145 -0.64 -8.16 -6.77
CA PRO A 145 0.78 -7.88 -6.62
C PRO A 145 1.11 -7.47 -5.17
N TRP A 146 2.29 -7.88 -4.71
CA TRP A 146 2.90 -7.37 -3.49
C TRP A 146 4.35 -7.03 -3.81
N ILE A 147 4.68 -5.75 -3.80
CA ILE A 147 6.00 -5.28 -4.17
C ILE A 147 6.92 -5.36 -2.96
N LEU A 148 8.11 -5.93 -3.15
CA LEU A 148 9.20 -5.95 -2.19
C LEU A 148 10.32 -5.03 -2.66
N THR A 149 10.86 -4.26 -1.74
CA THR A 149 11.96 -3.31 -2.01
C THR A 149 13.14 -3.58 -1.09
N PRO A 150 13.87 -4.70 -1.27
CA PRO A 150 15.11 -4.93 -0.54
C PRO A 150 16.15 -3.89 -0.95
N ASP A 151 17.06 -3.58 -0.05
CA ASP A 151 18.28 -2.84 -0.38
C ASP A 151 19.41 -3.78 -0.82
N GLY A 152 20.55 -3.19 -1.26
CA GLY A 152 21.70 -3.97 -1.70
C GLY A 152 22.40 -4.77 -0.59
N SER A 153 22.07 -4.55 0.68
CA SER A 153 22.64 -5.22 1.86
C SER A 153 21.70 -6.29 2.43
N THR A 154 20.46 -6.35 1.96
CA THR A 154 19.44 -7.30 2.45
C THR A 154 19.85 -8.74 2.13
N PRO A 155 19.96 -9.65 3.12
CA PRO A 155 20.27 -11.05 2.88
C PRO A 155 19.24 -11.74 1.99
N GLN A 156 19.70 -12.51 1.00
CA GLN A 156 18.80 -13.24 0.09
C GLN A 156 17.83 -14.17 0.83
N GLU A 157 18.29 -14.81 1.90
CA GLU A 157 17.45 -15.67 2.74
C GLU A 157 16.23 -14.92 3.33
N ALA A 158 16.44 -13.68 3.77
CA ALA A 158 15.34 -12.84 4.29
C ALA A 158 14.30 -12.50 3.21
N ILE A 159 14.79 -12.19 1.99
CA ILE A 159 13.93 -11.93 0.83
C ILE A 159 13.14 -13.19 0.48
N ASP A 160 13.78 -14.35 0.45
CA ASP A 160 13.16 -15.63 0.10
C ASP A 160 12.11 -16.05 1.14
N ARG A 161 12.41 -15.90 2.44
CA ARG A 161 11.45 -16.18 3.53
C ARG A 161 10.22 -15.30 3.44
N LEU A 162 10.40 -13.99 3.24
CA LEU A 162 9.26 -13.06 3.10
C LEU A 162 8.47 -13.33 1.82
N THR A 163 9.16 -13.63 0.73
CA THR A 163 8.53 -14.01 -0.55
C THR A 163 7.66 -15.27 -0.38
N GLY A 164 8.16 -16.29 0.29
CA GLY A 164 7.41 -17.52 0.60
C GLY A 164 6.18 -17.23 1.46
N PHE A 165 6.35 -16.42 2.50
CA PHE A 165 5.23 -16.00 3.36
C PHE A 165 4.14 -15.29 2.57
N ILE A 166 4.50 -14.29 1.76
CA ILE A 166 3.55 -13.52 0.95
C ILE A 166 2.82 -14.39 -0.08
N LYS A 167 3.53 -15.31 -0.74
CA LYS A 167 2.92 -16.31 -1.65
C LYS A 167 1.90 -17.18 -0.93
N SER A 168 2.19 -17.60 0.29
CA SER A 168 1.30 -18.43 1.08
C SER A 168 0.03 -17.70 1.54
N LEU A 169 0.05 -16.36 1.61
CA LEU A 169 -1.14 -15.51 1.78
C LEU A 169 -1.93 -15.32 0.47
N GLY A 170 -1.49 -15.93 -0.63
CA GLY A 170 -2.15 -15.88 -1.93
C GLY A 170 -1.77 -14.67 -2.80
N ALA A 171 -0.85 -13.81 -2.37
CA ALA A 171 -0.38 -12.67 -3.16
C ALA A 171 0.71 -13.07 -4.18
N ARG A 172 0.98 -12.18 -5.13
CA ARG A 172 2.03 -12.32 -6.14
C ARG A 172 3.19 -11.37 -5.83
N PRO A 173 4.24 -11.82 -5.09
CA PRO A 173 5.38 -10.96 -4.79
C PRO A 173 6.19 -10.66 -6.05
N THR A 174 6.65 -9.41 -6.16
CA THR A 174 7.62 -8.95 -7.15
C THR A 174 8.62 -8.04 -6.47
N THR A 175 9.85 -7.94 -7.00
CA THR A 175 10.93 -7.17 -6.38
C THR A 175 11.38 -6.04 -7.31
N MET A 176 11.59 -4.84 -6.75
CA MET A 176 12.16 -3.69 -7.45
C MET A 176 12.87 -2.75 -6.46
N GLY A 177 13.64 -1.79 -6.96
CA GLY A 177 14.24 -0.75 -6.12
C GLY A 177 13.21 0.24 -5.56
N ALA A 178 13.48 0.81 -4.39
CA ALA A 178 12.57 1.77 -3.73
C ALA A 178 12.30 3.02 -4.60
N ASP A 179 13.32 3.54 -5.27
CA ASP A 179 13.17 4.69 -6.17
C ASP A 179 12.34 4.36 -7.42
N GLU A 180 12.51 3.16 -7.96
CA GLU A 180 11.70 2.68 -9.08
C GLU A 180 10.24 2.51 -8.66
N HIS A 181 10.01 1.94 -7.47
CA HIS A 181 8.69 1.79 -6.87
C HIS A 181 7.97 3.12 -6.79
N ASP A 182 8.58 4.14 -6.16
CA ASP A 182 7.93 5.41 -5.91
C ASP A 182 7.65 6.19 -7.21
N ARG A 183 8.57 6.14 -8.18
CA ARG A 183 8.32 6.66 -9.53
C ARG A 183 7.14 5.96 -10.22
N LEU A 184 7.09 4.63 -10.15
CA LEU A 184 6.01 3.85 -10.77
C LEU A 184 4.66 4.13 -10.11
N MET A 185 4.61 4.16 -8.77
CA MET A 185 3.41 4.46 -8.02
C MET A 185 2.90 5.88 -8.24
N ALA A 186 3.78 6.84 -8.51
CA ALA A 186 3.37 8.19 -8.89
C ALA A 186 2.44 8.20 -10.10
N PHE A 187 2.67 7.33 -11.09
CA PHE A 187 1.83 7.22 -12.29
C PHE A 187 0.66 6.25 -12.13
N LEU A 188 0.87 5.09 -11.48
CA LEU A 188 -0.15 4.03 -11.43
C LEU A 188 -1.21 4.24 -10.34
N SER A 189 -0.87 5.00 -9.30
CA SER A 189 -1.72 5.20 -8.13
C SER A 189 -1.96 6.68 -7.82
N HIS A 190 -0.89 7.46 -7.65
CA HIS A 190 -1.00 8.80 -7.10
C HIS A 190 -1.58 9.79 -8.10
N LEU A 191 -1.10 9.78 -9.35
CA LEU A 191 -1.64 10.63 -10.43
C LEU A 191 -3.13 10.39 -10.67
N PRO A 192 -3.63 9.14 -10.83
CA PRO A 192 -5.05 8.87 -10.97
C PRO A 192 -5.88 9.42 -9.82
N GLN A 193 -5.46 9.16 -8.58
CA GLN A 193 -6.17 9.63 -7.39
C GLN A 193 -6.30 11.15 -7.34
N LEU A 194 -5.17 11.86 -7.50
CA LEU A 194 -5.15 13.33 -7.42
C LEU A 194 -5.91 13.97 -8.58
N THR A 195 -5.77 13.40 -9.78
CA THR A 195 -6.51 13.87 -10.96
C THR A 195 -8.01 13.73 -10.78
N ILE A 196 -8.48 12.58 -10.29
CA ILE A 196 -9.90 12.33 -10.08
C ILE A 196 -10.46 13.20 -8.95
N SER A 197 -9.69 13.45 -7.89
CA SER A 197 -10.08 14.35 -6.82
C SER A 197 -10.24 15.78 -7.33
N ALA A 198 -9.27 16.30 -8.09
CA ALA A 198 -9.32 17.62 -8.70
C ALA A 198 -10.44 17.74 -9.76
N LEU A 199 -10.64 16.71 -10.57
CA LEU A 199 -11.75 16.67 -11.52
C LEU A 199 -13.10 16.80 -10.81
N MET A 200 -13.32 16.05 -9.73
CA MET A 200 -14.57 16.08 -9.00
C MET A 200 -14.82 17.41 -8.31
N GLU A 201 -13.78 18.06 -7.78
CA GLU A 201 -13.84 19.43 -7.24
C GLU A 201 -14.32 20.41 -8.32
N VAL A 202 -13.65 20.45 -9.48
CA VAL A 202 -14.01 21.34 -10.61
C VAL A 202 -15.43 21.09 -11.08
N VAL A 203 -15.83 19.82 -11.28
CA VAL A 203 -17.18 19.47 -11.72
C VAL A 203 -18.23 19.88 -10.69
N GLY A 204 -17.98 19.65 -9.40
CA GLY A 204 -18.90 19.99 -8.32
C GLY A 204 -19.13 21.51 -8.21
N GLU A 205 -18.05 22.29 -8.26
CA GLU A 205 -18.13 23.76 -8.21
C GLU A 205 -18.82 24.35 -9.44
N ALA A 206 -18.54 23.82 -10.64
CA ALA A 206 -19.10 24.32 -11.88
C ALA A 206 -20.59 23.98 -12.09
N THR A 207 -21.07 22.88 -11.49
CA THR A 207 -22.41 22.37 -11.82
C THR A 207 -23.45 22.49 -10.71
N SER A 208 -23.05 22.74 -9.48
CA SER A 208 -23.91 22.71 -8.28
C SER A 208 -24.55 21.35 -7.99
N PRO A 209 -25.17 21.11 -6.81
CA PRO A 209 -25.83 19.84 -6.49
C PRO A 209 -27.00 19.48 -7.41
N SER A 210 -27.66 20.47 -8.01
CA SER A 210 -28.77 20.23 -8.95
C SER A 210 -28.28 19.74 -10.31
N GLY A 211 -27.15 20.27 -10.79
CA GLY A 211 -26.51 19.81 -12.01
C GLY A 211 -25.92 18.42 -11.89
N LEU A 212 -25.32 18.10 -10.74
CA LEU A 212 -24.78 16.77 -10.47
C LEU A 212 -25.81 15.64 -10.58
N ARG A 213 -27.11 15.92 -10.29
CA ARG A 213 -28.20 14.92 -10.47
C ARG A 213 -28.44 14.52 -11.92
N LEU A 214 -27.93 15.28 -12.87
CA LEU A 214 -28.00 14.97 -14.30
C LEU A 214 -26.82 14.12 -14.79
N ALA A 215 -25.86 13.83 -13.92
CA ALA A 215 -24.67 13.08 -14.28
C ALA A 215 -25.01 11.62 -14.65
N GLY A 216 -24.44 11.16 -15.76
CA GLY A 216 -24.53 9.77 -16.18
C GLY A 216 -23.51 8.88 -15.46
N ARG A 217 -23.65 7.55 -15.69
CA ARG A 217 -22.75 6.52 -15.10
C ARG A 217 -21.27 6.78 -15.39
N GLY A 218 -20.93 7.37 -16.54
CA GLY A 218 -19.54 7.68 -16.89
C GLY A 218 -18.85 8.55 -15.85
N LEU A 219 -19.51 9.61 -15.34
CA LEU A 219 -18.94 10.44 -14.27
C LEU A 219 -18.85 9.65 -12.96
N VAL A 220 -19.90 8.93 -12.57
CA VAL A 220 -19.95 8.14 -11.33
C VAL A 220 -18.81 7.12 -11.30
N ASP A 221 -18.66 6.33 -12.36
CA ASP A 221 -17.67 5.26 -12.43
C ASP A 221 -16.23 5.81 -12.47
N SER A 222 -16.00 6.94 -13.19
CA SER A 222 -14.69 7.54 -13.31
C SER A 222 -14.25 8.30 -12.04
N THR A 223 -15.18 8.74 -11.19
CA THR A 223 -14.87 9.56 -10.00
C THR A 223 -14.91 8.80 -8.68
N ARG A 224 -14.98 7.48 -8.69
CA ARG A 224 -15.01 6.64 -7.49
C ARG A 224 -13.87 6.93 -6.51
N LEU A 225 -12.67 7.20 -7.03
CA LEU A 225 -11.49 7.52 -6.21
C LEU A 225 -11.63 8.84 -5.42
N ALA A 226 -12.50 9.76 -5.82
CA ALA A 226 -12.68 11.04 -5.12
C ALA A 226 -13.25 10.91 -3.70
N SER A 227 -13.76 9.72 -3.32
CA SER A 227 -14.23 9.41 -1.96
C SER A 227 -13.12 8.97 -1.01
N SER A 228 -11.88 8.90 -1.46
CA SER A 228 -10.75 8.43 -0.63
C SER A 228 -10.46 9.38 0.53
N PRO A 229 -10.16 8.87 1.75
CA PRO A 229 -9.92 9.70 2.92
C PRO A 229 -8.61 10.51 2.77
N ALA A 230 -8.67 11.80 3.07
CA ALA A 230 -7.57 12.74 2.85
C ALA A 230 -6.34 12.51 3.75
N ASP A 231 -6.50 11.88 4.91
CA ASP A 231 -5.41 11.58 5.84
C ASP A 231 -4.37 10.64 5.23
N VAL A 232 -4.81 9.56 4.56
CA VAL A 232 -3.91 8.64 3.85
C VAL A 232 -3.17 9.36 2.73
N TRP A 233 -3.87 10.18 1.94
CA TRP A 233 -3.29 10.85 0.77
C TRP A 233 -2.35 11.99 1.14
N ARG A 234 -2.54 12.62 2.30
CA ARG A 234 -1.63 13.65 2.81
C ARG A 234 -0.22 13.09 3.01
N GLU A 235 -0.10 11.90 3.58
CA GLU A 235 1.21 11.25 3.79
C GLU A 235 1.84 10.77 2.47
N VAL A 236 1.05 10.17 1.59
CA VAL A 236 1.52 9.73 0.27
C VAL A 236 2.05 10.92 -0.54
N CYS A 237 1.30 12.03 -0.55
CA CYS A 237 1.72 13.25 -1.24
C CYS A 237 3.00 13.84 -0.65
N ALA A 238 3.15 13.85 0.67
CA ALA A 238 4.34 14.39 1.33
C ALA A 238 5.58 13.53 1.05
N SER A 239 5.45 12.19 1.15
CA SER A 239 6.58 11.27 1.00
C SER A 239 7.02 11.05 -0.46
N ASN A 240 6.17 11.35 -1.45
CA ASN A 240 6.48 11.17 -2.87
C ASN A 240 6.22 12.44 -3.72
N ALA A 241 6.30 13.62 -3.10
CA ALA A 241 5.96 14.90 -3.74
C ALA A 241 6.73 15.17 -5.05
N GLY A 242 8.01 14.79 -5.11
CA GLY A 242 8.85 15.00 -6.29
C GLY A 242 8.36 14.24 -7.52
N ASP A 243 8.17 12.93 -7.41
CA ASP A 243 7.71 12.08 -8.53
C ASP A 243 6.24 12.38 -8.89
N ILE A 244 5.40 12.67 -7.89
CA ILE A 244 4.02 13.12 -8.11
C ILE A 244 4.00 14.44 -8.89
N GLY A 245 4.88 15.40 -8.56
CA GLY A 245 5.01 16.66 -9.28
C GLY A 245 5.32 16.44 -10.75
N VAL A 246 6.30 15.59 -11.05
CA VAL A 246 6.65 15.22 -12.45
C VAL A 246 5.45 14.60 -13.18
N ALA A 247 4.73 13.69 -12.53
CA ALA A 247 3.56 13.05 -13.14
C ALA A 247 2.43 14.05 -13.41
N LEU A 248 2.17 14.97 -12.49
CA LEU A 248 1.17 16.05 -12.66
C LEU A 248 1.56 17.01 -13.77
N ASP A 249 2.83 17.43 -13.86
CA ASP A 249 3.31 18.33 -14.92
C ASP A 249 3.09 17.71 -16.31
N LEU A 250 3.36 16.41 -16.47
CA LEU A 250 3.10 15.71 -17.73
C LEU A 250 1.61 15.68 -18.09
N LEU A 251 0.73 15.46 -17.10
CA LEU A 251 -0.72 15.49 -17.33
C LEU A 251 -1.20 16.90 -17.67
N ILE A 252 -0.75 17.92 -16.94
CA ILE A 252 -1.07 19.34 -17.18
C ILE A 252 -0.67 19.73 -18.61
N ALA A 253 0.54 19.40 -19.04
CA ALA A 253 1.01 19.66 -20.39
C ALA A 253 0.12 18.98 -21.46
N ARG A 254 -0.30 17.74 -21.20
CA ARG A 254 -1.22 17.00 -22.09
C ARG A 254 -2.61 17.64 -22.15
N LEU A 255 -3.16 18.07 -21.02
CA LEU A 255 -4.45 18.78 -20.98
C LEU A 255 -4.40 20.13 -21.69
N GLN A 256 -3.29 20.86 -21.58
CA GLN A 256 -3.08 22.11 -22.31
C GLN A 256 -3.02 21.90 -23.82
N GLN A 257 -2.34 20.85 -24.29
CA GLN A 257 -2.30 20.49 -25.71
C GLN A 257 -3.69 20.11 -26.22
N LEU A 258 -4.43 19.28 -25.49
CA LEU A 258 -5.79 18.92 -25.84
C LEU A 258 -6.69 20.14 -25.90
N ARG A 259 -6.63 21.04 -24.92
CA ARG A 259 -7.37 22.29 -24.90
C ARG A 259 -7.08 23.17 -26.13
N ALA A 260 -5.83 23.28 -26.51
CA ALA A 260 -5.42 24.08 -27.68
C ALA A 260 -5.91 23.51 -29.00
N GLY A 261 -6.04 22.18 -29.08
CA GLY A 261 -6.47 21.45 -30.30
C GLY A 261 -7.91 20.92 -30.26
N LEU A 262 -8.79 21.41 -29.39
CA LEU A 262 -10.17 20.90 -29.27
C LEU A 262 -11.00 20.94 -30.57
N ALA A 263 -10.73 21.89 -31.44
CA ALA A 263 -11.41 22.02 -32.74
C ALA A 263 -10.71 21.27 -33.89
N ASP A 264 -9.54 20.70 -33.62
CA ASP A 264 -8.77 19.93 -34.58
C ASP A 264 -9.02 18.43 -34.38
N ALA A 265 -9.68 17.81 -35.37
CA ALA A 265 -10.03 16.38 -35.31
C ALA A 265 -8.79 15.49 -35.18
N GLU A 266 -7.66 15.80 -35.83
CA GLU A 266 -6.45 15.01 -35.80
C GLU A 266 -5.85 14.99 -34.35
N THR A 267 -5.85 16.12 -33.67
CA THR A 267 -5.41 16.22 -32.27
C THR A 267 -6.30 15.38 -31.35
N VAL A 268 -7.61 15.46 -31.51
CA VAL A 268 -8.54 14.67 -30.70
C VAL A 268 -8.36 13.18 -30.97
N ASP A 269 -8.39 12.76 -32.22
CA ASP A 269 -8.23 11.34 -32.62
C ASP A 269 -6.90 10.76 -32.10
N ALA A 270 -5.82 11.53 -32.16
CA ALA A 270 -4.52 11.09 -31.67
C ALA A 270 -4.50 10.87 -30.15
N VAL A 271 -5.19 11.69 -29.36
CA VAL A 271 -5.27 11.51 -27.89
C VAL A 271 -6.12 10.27 -27.56
N PHE A 272 -7.31 10.15 -28.15
CA PHE A 272 -8.21 9.03 -27.90
C PHE A 272 -7.63 7.70 -28.38
N GLY A 273 -6.98 7.67 -29.54
CA GLY A 273 -6.31 6.48 -30.07
C GLY A 273 -5.19 5.98 -29.16
N ARG A 274 -4.32 6.88 -28.67
CA ARG A 274 -3.27 6.50 -27.71
C ARG A 274 -3.86 6.02 -26.37
N ALA A 275 -4.89 6.69 -25.87
CA ALA A 275 -5.54 6.28 -24.63
C ALA A 275 -6.20 4.90 -24.74
N ALA A 276 -6.87 4.61 -25.84
CA ALA A 276 -7.48 3.30 -26.11
C ALA A 276 -6.40 2.19 -26.20
N HIS A 277 -5.27 2.47 -26.86
CA HIS A 277 -4.14 1.53 -26.91
C HIS A 277 -3.65 1.16 -25.50
N TRP A 278 -3.32 2.15 -24.67
CA TRP A 278 -2.82 1.89 -23.32
C TRP A 278 -3.88 1.25 -22.42
N ARG A 279 -5.15 1.58 -22.61
CA ARG A 279 -6.25 0.91 -21.90
C ARG A 279 -6.32 -0.58 -22.25
N ALA A 280 -6.13 -0.93 -23.52
CA ALA A 280 -6.09 -2.32 -23.95
C ALA A 280 -4.90 -3.08 -23.34
N GLU A 281 -3.70 -2.47 -23.30
CA GLU A 281 -2.53 -3.08 -22.65
C GLU A 281 -2.75 -3.30 -21.15
N LEU A 282 -3.36 -2.32 -20.44
CA LEU A 282 -3.70 -2.46 -19.04
C LEU A 282 -4.62 -3.67 -18.78
N MET A 283 -5.61 -3.89 -19.65
CA MET A 283 -6.58 -5.00 -19.46
C MET A 283 -5.94 -6.37 -19.62
N LYS A 284 -4.93 -6.55 -20.50
CA LYS A 284 -4.19 -7.83 -20.64
C LYS A 284 -3.52 -8.29 -19.33
N GLY A 285 -3.15 -7.36 -18.46
CA GLY A 285 -2.54 -7.69 -17.17
C GLY A 285 -3.55 -8.03 -16.06
N HIS A 286 -4.85 -7.91 -16.35
CA HIS A 286 -5.95 -8.12 -15.39
C HIS A 286 -6.89 -9.27 -15.78
N GLU A 287 -6.63 -9.96 -16.90
CA GLU A 287 -7.24 -11.24 -17.27
C GLU A 287 -6.51 -12.40 -16.57
#